data_d70a7daf999ac1472c8db1c24d54d8c2
#
_entry.id   d70a7daf999ac1472c8db1c24d54d8c2
#
_cell.length_a   1.000
_cell.length_b   1.000
_cell.length_c   1.000
_cell.angle_alpha   90.00
_cell.angle_beta   90.00
_cell.angle_gamma   90.00
#
_symmetry.space_group_name_H-M   'P 1'
#
loop_
_entity.id
_entity.type
_entity.pdbx_description
1 polymer ?
#
loop_
_entity_poly.entity_id
_entity_poly.type
_entity_poly.pdbx_seq_one_letter_code
_entity_poly.pdbx_strand_id
1 'polypeptide(L)'
;MKRWIWLAVTAVIVIGIGVTLVALPGGREWTTDSPEALAAFEAGMAAQKKLYWEDAAEHFARAAELDPDFVVAKLMCVSQKMEQDKEGGQALLDEVLATDTSALTLREQYFVERARANHEDRGEDIPKIIDEYLAKIPDDPYVLNDKAQWAFSHGDFAEAEPLYQRLVEIAPNWVIGYNQLGYINMSEGRFAEAEERFKSYRFIAPDQANPHDSLGELYIALGRNREAEESFEKAIEKKPNFWPAYEHLVLLRSYNGDLEGADAAIERAQAAGMPEDYVKGLTCHDRFMGLRNTASWREILELAENSECVTKDTVNYAKTMTHLAACELGDWDKAREIESSAEEMLASLEEKGYSGRNVEMLSAAIDHLQGVRLALQGDYGEAETLLRHADEGLTYIEAGSAIFKLYNRTVLAELLLADGQDTEAHSLLAKMRGVNPEWVEEFQNSGFKMLGLERGQHRG
;
A
#
# COMPACT_ATOMS: atom_id res chain seq x y z
N MET A 1 -2.78 -42.37 -57.59
CA MET A 1 -2.71 -40.93 -57.51
C MET A 1 -3.23 -40.48 -56.17
N LYS A 2 -2.37 -39.79 -55.36
CA LYS A 2 -2.69 -39.01 -54.19
C LYS A 2 -2.53 -39.58 -52.82
N ARG A 3 -1.31 -39.74 -52.45
CA ARG A 3 -0.83 -39.76 -51.06
C ARG A 3 0.29 -38.72 -50.94
N TRP A 4 -0.05 -37.44 -50.83
CA TRP A 4 0.96 -36.36 -50.62
C TRP A 4 0.29 -35.08 -50.12
N ILE A 5 -0.48 -35.10 -48.98
CA ILE A 5 -0.91 -33.89 -48.28
C ILE A 5 -1.08 -34.22 -46.77
N TRP A 6 -0.08 -34.70 -46.10
CA TRP A 6 -0.05 -34.72 -44.62
C TRP A 6 1.38 -34.73 -44.09
N LEU A 7 2.19 -33.77 -44.54
CA LEU A 7 3.52 -33.55 -43.98
C LEU A 7 3.88 -32.09 -44.09
N ALA A 8 3.03 -31.22 -43.58
CA ALA A 8 3.37 -29.85 -43.34
C ALA A 8 2.33 -29.28 -42.39
N VAL A 9 2.54 -29.36 -41.12
CA VAL A 9 2.15 -28.46 -40.04
C VAL A 9 2.39 -29.17 -38.70
N THR A 10 3.62 -29.40 -38.38
CA THR A 10 4.10 -29.48 -37.00
C THR A 10 5.43 -28.77 -36.91
N ALA A 11 5.45 -27.53 -37.37
CA ALA A 11 6.41 -26.57 -36.86
C ALA A 11 5.86 -26.11 -35.51
N VAL A 12 6.16 -26.82 -34.47
CA VAL A 12 6.10 -26.32 -33.09
C VAL A 12 7.02 -25.12 -33.10
N ILE A 13 6.41 -23.93 -33.11
CA ILE A 13 7.09 -22.72 -32.73
C ILE A 13 7.39 -22.86 -31.25
N VAL A 14 8.54 -23.45 -30.94
CA VAL A 14 9.24 -23.19 -29.69
C VAL A 14 9.70 -21.74 -29.83
N ILE A 15 8.85 -20.81 -29.44
CA ILE A 15 9.30 -19.47 -29.07
C ILE A 15 10.12 -19.73 -27.81
N GLY A 16 11.42 -19.94 -28.04
CA GLY A 16 12.40 -19.84 -26.97
C GLY A 16 12.27 -18.42 -26.44
N ILE A 17 11.65 -18.29 -25.26
CA ILE A 17 11.82 -17.14 -24.41
C ILE A 17 13.32 -17.19 -24.09
N GLY A 18 14.10 -16.47 -24.88
CA GLY A 18 15.49 -16.21 -24.56
C GLY A 18 15.47 -15.36 -23.31
N VAL A 19 15.62 -16.01 -22.16
CA VAL A 19 16.14 -15.34 -20.98
C VAL A 19 17.51 -14.84 -21.46
N THR A 20 17.61 -13.56 -21.73
CA THR A 20 18.88 -12.90 -21.95
C THR A 20 19.57 -12.97 -20.60
N LEU A 21 20.35 -14.03 -20.38
CA LEU A 21 21.34 -14.08 -19.32
C LEU A 21 22.25 -12.88 -19.58
N VAL A 22 22.05 -11.80 -18.84
CA VAL A 22 23.00 -10.71 -18.76
C VAL A 22 24.26 -11.36 -18.18
N ALA A 23 25.22 -11.67 -19.05
CA ALA A 23 26.51 -12.22 -18.64
C ALA A 23 27.20 -11.13 -17.79
N LEU A 24 27.13 -11.27 -16.47
CA LEU A 24 27.84 -10.41 -15.55
C LEU A 24 29.36 -10.56 -15.78
N PRO A 25 30.13 -9.49 -15.69
CA PRO A 25 31.56 -9.57 -15.76
C PRO A 25 32.08 -10.47 -14.63
N GLY A 26 32.54 -11.69 -14.96
CA GLY A 26 33.06 -12.67 -13.98
C GLY A 26 32.42 -14.05 -14.04
N GLY A 27 31.35 -14.28 -14.80
CA GLY A 27 30.79 -15.61 -15.10
C GLY A 27 29.98 -16.28 -13.98
N ARG A 28 29.93 -15.72 -12.78
CA ARG A 28 29.09 -16.18 -11.65
C ARG A 28 28.09 -15.08 -11.25
N GLU A 29 26.89 -15.49 -10.97
CA GLU A 29 25.85 -14.58 -10.45
C GLU A 29 26.01 -14.37 -8.93
N TRP A 30 26.44 -15.41 -8.21
CA TRP A 30 26.63 -15.45 -6.77
C TRP A 30 27.94 -16.14 -6.39
N THR A 31 28.56 -15.82 -5.24
CA THR A 31 29.88 -16.28 -4.82
C THR A 31 29.89 -17.64 -4.11
N THR A 32 28.78 -18.37 -4.08
CA THR A 32 28.80 -19.73 -3.50
C THR A 32 29.32 -20.78 -4.49
N ASP A 33 30.12 -21.70 -4.00
CA ASP A 33 30.56 -22.92 -4.72
C ASP A 33 29.67 -24.13 -4.40
N SER A 34 28.70 -24.01 -3.47
CA SER A 34 27.76 -25.06 -3.10
C SER A 34 26.52 -25.01 -3.98
N PRO A 35 26.25 -26.00 -4.87
CA PRO A 35 25.05 -26.06 -5.67
C PRO A 35 23.79 -26.13 -4.80
N GLU A 36 23.87 -26.78 -3.63
CA GLU A 36 22.75 -26.92 -2.69
C GLU A 36 22.44 -25.58 -2.00
N ALA A 37 23.45 -24.79 -1.62
CA ALA A 37 23.28 -23.46 -1.06
C ALA A 37 22.71 -22.50 -2.11
N LEU A 38 23.20 -22.56 -3.36
CA LEU A 38 22.67 -21.77 -4.46
C LEU A 38 21.20 -22.09 -4.71
N ALA A 39 20.81 -23.36 -4.79
CA ALA A 39 19.43 -23.76 -5.02
C ALA A 39 18.50 -23.28 -3.88
N ALA A 40 18.95 -23.36 -2.62
CA ALA A 40 18.20 -22.84 -1.49
C ALA A 40 18.08 -21.30 -1.57
N PHE A 41 19.14 -20.58 -1.89
CA PHE A 41 19.13 -19.13 -2.06
C PHE A 41 18.20 -18.67 -3.17
N GLU A 42 18.25 -19.32 -4.33
CA GLU A 42 17.34 -19.03 -5.47
C GLU A 42 15.87 -19.29 -5.11
N ALA A 43 15.59 -20.35 -4.33
CA ALA A 43 14.25 -20.60 -3.80
C ALA A 43 13.79 -19.46 -2.85
N GLY A 44 14.68 -18.98 -1.98
CA GLY A 44 14.43 -17.82 -1.14
C GLY A 44 14.13 -16.56 -1.94
N MET A 45 14.93 -16.26 -2.96
CA MET A 45 14.70 -15.15 -3.87
C MET A 45 13.37 -15.28 -4.64
N ALA A 46 13.00 -16.50 -5.05
CA ALA A 46 11.74 -16.76 -5.72
C ALA A 46 10.54 -16.56 -4.78
N ALA A 47 10.64 -16.96 -3.52
CA ALA A 47 9.63 -16.73 -2.50
C ALA A 47 9.51 -15.23 -2.16
N GLN A 48 10.64 -14.52 -2.00
CA GLN A 48 10.65 -13.07 -1.76
C GLN A 48 9.98 -12.29 -2.90
N LYS A 49 10.24 -12.63 -4.16
CA LYS A 49 9.57 -12.04 -5.33
C LYS A 49 8.07 -12.25 -5.31
N LYS A 50 7.61 -13.24 -4.53
CA LYS A 50 6.20 -13.59 -4.33
C LYS A 50 5.62 -12.98 -3.05
N LEU A 51 6.39 -12.20 -2.30
CA LEU A 51 6.03 -11.62 -1.00
C LEU A 51 5.75 -12.68 0.10
N TYR A 52 6.28 -13.90 -0.05
CA TYR A 52 6.26 -14.94 0.97
C TYR A 52 7.51 -14.83 1.84
N TRP A 53 7.48 -13.89 2.77
CA TRP A 53 8.64 -13.52 3.57
C TRP A 53 9.13 -14.63 4.49
N GLU A 54 8.21 -15.39 5.10
CA GLU A 54 8.53 -16.53 5.98
C GLU A 54 9.23 -17.64 5.21
N ASP A 55 8.64 -18.05 4.06
CA ASP A 55 9.23 -19.08 3.20
C ASP A 55 10.61 -18.63 2.67
N ALA A 56 10.72 -17.34 2.29
CA ALA A 56 11.97 -16.77 1.82
C ALA A 56 13.07 -16.85 2.91
N ALA A 57 12.70 -16.48 4.14
CA ALA A 57 13.62 -16.49 5.27
C ALA A 57 14.10 -17.91 5.62
N GLU A 58 13.22 -18.93 5.59
CA GLU A 58 13.62 -20.34 5.77
C GLU A 58 14.62 -20.79 4.70
N HIS A 59 14.37 -20.43 3.45
CA HIS A 59 15.26 -20.76 2.34
C HIS A 59 16.61 -20.06 2.45
N PHE A 60 16.65 -18.78 2.83
CA PHE A 60 17.91 -18.06 3.05
C PHE A 60 18.70 -18.63 4.23
N ALA A 61 18.03 -18.96 5.34
CA ALA A 61 18.65 -19.61 6.48
C ALA A 61 19.28 -20.95 6.06
N ARG A 62 18.56 -21.74 5.27
CA ARG A 62 19.07 -22.99 4.73
C ARG A 62 20.28 -22.80 3.83
N ALA A 63 20.28 -21.75 2.99
CA ALA A 63 21.42 -21.42 2.14
C ALA A 63 22.67 -21.07 2.96
N ALA A 64 22.50 -20.24 4.01
CA ALA A 64 23.58 -19.84 4.91
C ALA A 64 24.13 -21.02 5.75
N GLU A 65 23.30 -22.00 6.11
CA GLU A 65 23.73 -23.24 6.77
C GLU A 65 24.57 -24.14 5.84
N LEU A 66 24.15 -24.26 4.57
CA LEU A 66 24.82 -25.11 3.58
C LEU A 66 26.14 -24.53 3.10
N ASP A 67 26.28 -23.21 3.12
CA ASP A 67 27.54 -22.50 2.82
C ASP A 67 27.70 -21.32 3.77
N PRO A 68 28.44 -21.50 4.88
CA PRO A 68 28.68 -20.42 5.83
C PRO A 68 29.51 -19.25 5.29
N ASP A 69 30.12 -19.37 4.13
CA ASP A 69 30.87 -18.31 3.46
C ASP A 69 29.99 -17.53 2.46
N PHE A 70 28.75 -17.95 2.26
CA PHE A 70 27.81 -17.26 1.37
C PHE A 70 27.23 -15.98 2.02
N VAL A 71 27.96 -14.89 1.87
CA VAL A 71 27.74 -13.62 2.57
C VAL A 71 26.33 -13.07 2.38
N VAL A 72 25.79 -13.09 1.14
CA VAL A 72 24.46 -12.52 0.84
C VAL A 72 23.35 -13.40 1.41
N ALA A 73 23.51 -14.72 1.48
CA ALA A 73 22.55 -15.57 2.17
C ALA A 73 22.45 -15.21 3.66
N LYS A 74 23.59 -14.97 4.33
CA LYS A 74 23.61 -14.48 5.71
C LYS A 74 22.92 -13.11 5.83
N LEU A 75 23.20 -12.18 4.92
CA LEU A 75 22.58 -10.87 4.90
C LEU A 75 21.06 -10.95 4.83
N MET A 76 20.50 -11.83 3.98
CA MET A 76 19.06 -12.03 3.85
C MET A 76 18.41 -12.64 5.11
N CYS A 77 19.19 -13.28 5.98
CA CYS A 77 18.70 -13.83 7.24
C CYS A 77 18.65 -12.81 8.39
N VAL A 78 19.29 -11.65 8.25
CA VAL A 78 19.48 -10.70 9.36
C VAL A 78 18.16 -10.25 9.99
N SER A 79 17.19 -9.83 9.17
CA SER A 79 15.91 -9.32 9.68
C SER A 79 15.15 -10.37 10.50
N GLN A 80 15.00 -11.58 9.97
CA GLN A 80 14.31 -12.67 10.69
C GLN A 80 15.08 -13.04 11.97
N LYS A 81 16.42 -13.05 11.89
CA LYS A 81 17.25 -13.36 13.06
C LYS A 81 17.09 -12.28 14.15
N MET A 82 16.98 -11.00 13.77
CA MET A 82 16.75 -9.90 14.71
C MET A 82 15.39 -9.98 15.40
N GLU A 83 14.36 -10.47 14.69
CA GLU A 83 13.02 -10.67 15.27
C GLU A 83 13.03 -11.80 16.33
N GLN A 84 13.76 -12.87 16.07
CA GLN A 84 13.85 -14.03 16.96
C GLN A 84 14.83 -13.83 18.12
N ASP A 85 15.98 -13.21 17.84
CA ASP A 85 17.12 -12.99 18.71
C ASP A 85 17.85 -11.72 18.26
N LYS A 86 17.52 -10.60 18.88
CA LYS A 86 18.05 -9.29 18.51
C LYS A 86 19.58 -9.21 18.58
N GLU A 87 20.18 -9.81 19.62
CA GLU A 87 21.63 -9.79 19.80
C GLU A 87 22.34 -10.68 18.76
N GLY A 88 21.79 -11.86 18.49
CA GLY A 88 22.30 -12.77 17.46
C GLY A 88 22.12 -12.20 16.04
N GLY A 89 21.02 -11.50 15.77
CA GLY A 89 20.82 -10.81 14.50
C GLY A 89 21.79 -9.65 14.29
N GLN A 90 22.05 -8.86 15.35
CA GLN A 90 23.05 -7.80 15.29
C GLN A 90 24.46 -8.37 15.05
N ALA A 91 24.83 -9.43 15.76
CA ALA A 91 26.13 -10.08 15.56
C ALA A 91 26.30 -10.62 14.13
N LEU A 92 25.23 -11.18 13.55
CA LEU A 92 25.25 -11.65 12.15
C LEU A 92 25.44 -10.49 11.16
N LEU A 93 24.77 -9.37 11.39
CA LEU A 93 24.94 -8.15 10.58
C LEU A 93 26.37 -7.64 10.67
N ASP A 94 26.93 -7.54 11.87
CA ASP A 94 28.31 -7.08 12.10
C ASP A 94 29.33 -7.99 11.39
N GLU A 95 29.11 -9.31 11.42
CA GLU A 95 29.90 -10.29 10.68
C GLU A 95 29.87 -10.05 9.17
N VAL A 96 28.66 -9.87 8.60
CA VAL A 96 28.48 -9.59 7.17
C VAL A 96 29.17 -8.28 6.77
N LEU A 97 29.01 -7.22 7.57
CA LEU A 97 29.58 -5.92 7.28
C LEU A 97 31.11 -5.86 7.44
N ALA A 98 31.68 -6.77 8.23
CA ALA A 98 33.15 -6.92 8.39
C ALA A 98 33.82 -7.72 7.25
N THR A 99 33.02 -8.35 6.37
CA THR A 99 33.56 -9.18 5.29
C THR A 99 34.31 -8.34 4.25
N ASP A 100 35.45 -8.85 3.78
CA ASP A 100 36.14 -8.28 2.60
C ASP A 100 35.31 -8.56 1.34
N THR A 101 34.74 -7.52 0.79
CA THR A 101 33.86 -7.62 -0.37
C THR A 101 34.57 -7.73 -1.71
N SER A 102 35.93 -7.65 -1.72
CA SER A 102 36.71 -7.64 -2.96
C SER A 102 36.59 -8.94 -3.80
N ALA A 103 36.27 -10.07 -3.13
CA ALA A 103 36.04 -11.36 -3.78
C ALA A 103 34.57 -11.60 -4.19
N LEU A 104 33.66 -10.75 -3.78
CA LEU A 104 32.23 -10.86 -4.07
C LEU A 104 31.92 -10.38 -5.48
N THR A 105 30.81 -10.86 -6.05
CA THR A 105 30.28 -10.31 -7.30
C THR A 105 29.85 -8.85 -7.12
N LEU A 106 29.74 -8.08 -8.19
CA LEU A 106 29.29 -6.69 -8.12
C LEU A 106 27.91 -6.54 -7.46
N ARG A 107 27.02 -7.51 -7.71
CA ARG A 107 25.68 -7.53 -7.09
C ARG A 107 25.75 -7.77 -5.59
N GLU A 108 26.59 -8.70 -5.15
CA GLU A 108 26.78 -8.96 -3.71
C GLU A 108 27.45 -7.78 -3.00
N GLN A 109 28.45 -7.15 -3.64
CA GLN A 109 29.04 -5.89 -3.15
C GLN A 109 27.99 -4.81 -2.97
N TYR A 110 27.08 -4.68 -3.94
CA TYR A 110 25.95 -3.73 -3.85
C TYR A 110 25.06 -4.02 -2.64
N PHE A 111 24.63 -5.27 -2.43
CA PHE A 111 23.77 -5.61 -1.29
C PHE A 111 24.45 -5.33 0.04
N VAL A 112 25.74 -5.66 0.18
CA VAL A 112 26.50 -5.41 1.41
C VAL A 112 26.69 -3.91 1.64
N GLU A 113 27.01 -3.12 0.60
CA GLU A 113 27.18 -1.68 0.75
C GLU A 113 25.88 -0.97 1.09
N ARG A 114 24.75 -1.37 0.48
CA ARG A 114 23.43 -0.85 0.84
C ARG A 114 23.07 -1.17 2.31
N ALA A 115 23.37 -2.40 2.76
CA ALA A 115 23.16 -2.77 4.16
C ALA A 115 24.05 -1.97 5.11
N ARG A 116 25.32 -1.71 4.73
CA ARG A 116 26.25 -0.87 5.47
C ARG A 116 25.73 0.56 5.58
N ALA A 117 25.28 1.16 4.48
CA ALA A 117 24.71 2.50 4.48
C ALA A 117 23.51 2.63 5.44
N ASN A 118 22.61 1.64 5.44
CA ASN A 118 21.49 1.61 6.39
C ASN A 118 21.98 1.46 7.85
N HIS A 119 22.97 0.60 8.10
CA HIS A 119 23.49 0.36 9.46
C HIS A 119 24.21 1.59 10.03
N GLU A 120 24.91 2.34 9.19
CA GLU A 120 25.65 3.56 9.55
C GLU A 120 24.78 4.82 9.52
N ASP A 121 23.46 4.69 9.40
CA ASP A 121 22.51 5.82 9.30
C ASP A 121 22.80 6.77 8.13
N ARG A 122 23.33 6.21 7.04
CA ARG A 122 23.63 6.88 5.76
C ARG A 122 22.59 6.56 4.69
N GLY A 123 21.31 6.51 5.09
CA GLY A 123 20.22 6.18 4.17
C GLY A 123 20.13 7.11 2.95
N GLU A 124 20.56 8.35 3.09
CA GLU A 124 20.68 9.34 2.02
C GLU A 124 21.68 8.95 0.90
N ASP A 125 22.65 8.08 1.19
CA ASP A 125 23.61 7.58 0.18
C ASP A 125 23.00 6.49 -0.71
N ILE A 126 21.89 5.87 -0.32
CA ILE A 126 21.31 4.72 -1.04
C ILE A 126 21.01 5.02 -2.52
N PRO A 127 20.37 6.15 -2.90
CA PRO A 127 20.17 6.47 -4.31
C PRO A 127 21.46 6.50 -5.12
N LYS A 128 22.53 7.05 -4.55
CA LYS A 128 23.84 7.12 -5.18
C LYS A 128 24.45 5.73 -5.35
N ILE A 129 24.36 4.88 -4.34
CA ILE A 129 24.84 3.48 -4.38
C ILE A 129 24.13 2.71 -5.50
N ILE A 130 22.80 2.87 -5.62
CA ILE A 130 21.97 2.32 -6.68
C ILE A 130 22.46 2.79 -8.06
N ASP A 131 22.61 4.12 -8.25
CA ASP A 131 22.99 4.72 -9.51
C ASP A 131 24.39 4.31 -9.95
N GLU A 132 25.37 4.26 -9.03
CA GLU A 132 26.74 3.77 -9.30
C GLU A 132 26.77 2.32 -9.74
N TYR A 133 25.87 1.47 -9.25
CA TYR A 133 25.72 0.09 -9.69
C TYR A 133 25.06 0.03 -11.07
N LEU A 134 23.91 0.68 -11.27
CA LEU A 134 23.16 0.68 -12.53
C LEU A 134 23.94 1.32 -13.66
N ALA A 135 24.86 2.23 -13.39
CA ALA A 135 25.78 2.76 -14.40
C ALA A 135 26.70 1.66 -14.99
N LYS A 136 26.95 0.57 -14.26
CA LYS A 136 27.75 -0.58 -14.71
C LYS A 136 26.89 -1.70 -15.28
N ILE A 137 25.72 -1.94 -14.68
CA ILE A 137 24.77 -3.01 -15.05
C ILE A 137 23.34 -2.44 -15.08
N PRO A 138 22.96 -1.76 -16.18
CA PRO A 138 21.71 -0.99 -16.26
C PRO A 138 20.42 -1.82 -16.11
N ASP A 139 20.45 -3.09 -16.54
CA ASP A 139 19.29 -3.97 -16.58
C ASP A 139 19.36 -5.08 -15.52
N ASP A 140 20.04 -4.83 -14.38
CA ASP A 140 19.98 -5.74 -13.26
C ASP A 140 18.59 -5.64 -12.58
N PRO A 141 17.75 -6.68 -12.64
CA PRO A 141 16.38 -6.58 -12.16
C PRO A 141 16.27 -6.40 -10.65
N TYR A 142 17.27 -6.82 -9.87
CA TYR A 142 17.27 -6.63 -8.40
C TYR A 142 17.49 -5.17 -8.06
N VAL A 143 18.51 -4.57 -8.64
CA VAL A 143 18.87 -3.18 -8.33
C VAL A 143 17.92 -2.19 -9.00
N LEU A 144 17.37 -2.55 -10.18
CA LEU A 144 16.31 -1.78 -10.82
C LEU A 144 15.03 -1.76 -9.96
N ASN A 145 14.67 -2.92 -9.35
CA ASN A 145 13.59 -2.99 -8.39
C ASN A 145 13.85 -2.12 -7.16
N ASP A 146 15.07 -2.13 -6.63
CA ASP A 146 15.43 -1.31 -5.47
C ASP A 146 15.32 0.19 -5.78
N LYS A 147 15.74 0.61 -6.98
CA LYS A 147 15.55 2.00 -7.44
C LYS A 147 14.08 2.38 -7.55
N ALA A 148 13.29 1.52 -8.18
CA ALA A 148 11.86 1.72 -8.33
C ALA A 148 11.14 1.78 -6.97
N GLN A 149 11.51 0.87 -6.07
CA GLN A 149 10.94 0.84 -4.71
C GLN A 149 11.33 2.07 -3.89
N TRP A 150 12.57 2.56 -4.05
CA TRP A 150 13.01 3.79 -3.41
C TRP A 150 12.16 4.97 -3.86
N ALA A 151 12.03 5.17 -5.16
CA ALA A 151 11.20 6.24 -5.72
C ALA A 151 9.73 6.10 -5.27
N PHE A 152 9.16 4.88 -5.31
CA PHE A 152 7.79 4.61 -4.87
C PHE A 152 7.58 4.95 -3.39
N SER A 153 8.47 4.50 -2.51
CA SER A 153 8.37 4.74 -1.06
C SER A 153 8.50 6.21 -0.66
N HIS A 154 9.18 7.00 -1.50
CA HIS A 154 9.29 8.46 -1.33
C HIS A 154 8.15 9.22 -2.05
N GLY A 155 7.20 8.51 -2.68
CA GLY A 155 6.07 9.11 -3.39
C GLY A 155 6.43 9.69 -4.76
N ASP A 156 7.64 9.45 -5.28
CA ASP A 156 8.04 9.84 -6.63
C ASP A 156 7.56 8.81 -7.67
N PHE A 157 6.26 8.84 -7.92
CA PHE A 157 5.63 7.92 -8.88
C PHE A 157 6.05 8.20 -10.32
N ALA A 158 6.46 9.45 -10.63
CA ALA A 158 6.96 9.82 -11.95
C ALA A 158 8.31 9.15 -12.26
N GLU A 159 9.17 8.95 -11.25
CA GLU A 159 10.39 8.16 -11.39
C GLU A 159 10.10 6.65 -11.27
N ALA A 160 9.23 6.23 -10.36
CA ALA A 160 8.95 4.82 -10.10
C ALA A 160 8.30 4.10 -11.30
N GLU A 161 7.31 4.72 -11.96
CA GLU A 161 6.54 4.08 -13.02
C GLU A 161 7.40 3.56 -14.18
N PRO A 162 8.26 4.38 -14.83
CA PRO A 162 9.10 3.88 -15.93
C PRO A 162 10.10 2.81 -15.49
N LEU A 163 10.57 2.83 -14.25
CA LEU A 163 11.45 1.81 -13.70
C LEU A 163 10.72 0.47 -13.54
N TYR A 164 9.50 0.47 -13.00
CA TYR A 164 8.69 -0.75 -12.92
C TYR A 164 8.24 -1.24 -14.30
N GLN A 165 7.94 -0.35 -15.24
CA GLN A 165 7.68 -0.74 -16.63
C GLN A 165 8.89 -1.47 -17.23
N ARG A 166 10.10 -0.92 -17.04
CA ARG A 166 11.34 -1.57 -17.49
C ARG A 166 11.55 -2.92 -16.78
N LEU A 167 11.30 -2.98 -15.48
CA LEU A 167 11.43 -4.23 -14.71
C LEU A 167 10.55 -5.34 -15.27
N VAL A 168 9.26 -5.08 -15.56
CA VAL A 168 8.36 -6.13 -16.09
C VAL A 168 8.68 -6.51 -17.54
N GLU A 169 9.33 -5.63 -18.31
CA GLU A 169 9.84 -5.96 -19.65
C GLU A 169 11.01 -6.94 -19.61
N ILE A 170 12.00 -6.71 -18.73
CA ILE A 170 13.22 -7.54 -18.64
C ILE A 170 13.05 -8.78 -17.76
N ALA A 171 12.13 -8.72 -16.81
CA ALA A 171 11.85 -9.78 -15.84
C ALA A 171 10.34 -9.98 -15.69
N PRO A 172 9.62 -10.49 -16.70
CA PRO A 172 8.16 -10.55 -16.73
C PRO A 172 7.53 -11.43 -15.64
N ASN A 173 8.31 -12.27 -14.97
CA ASN A 173 7.85 -13.05 -13.82
C ASN A 173 8.07 -12.35 -12.48
N TRP A 174 8.57 -11.12 -12.48
CA TRP A 174 8.78 -10.34 -11.26
C TRP A 174 7.50 -9.60 -10.89
N VAL A 175 6.67 -10.26 -10.10
CA VAL A 175 5.28 -9.85 -9.85
C VAL A 175 5.13 -8.52 -9.13
N ILE A 176 6.14 -8.11 -8.34
CA ILE A 176 6.11 -6.83 -7.63
C ILE A 176 5.99 -5.64 -8.59
N GLY A 177 6.61 -5.71 -9.78
CA GLY A 177 6.50 -4.65 -10.78
C GLY A 177 5.05 -4.44 -11.26
N TYR A 178 4.30 -5.52 -11.46
CA TYR A 178 2.88 -5.43 -11.82
C TYR A 178 2.05 -4.88 -10.67
N ASN A 179 2.34 -5.31 -9.44
CA ASN A 179 1.63 -4.84 -8.26
C ASN A 179 1.80 -3.33 -8.08
N GLN A 180 3.03 -2.84 -8.11
CA GLN A 180 3.30 -1.42 -7.92
C GLN A 180 2.78 -0.55 -9.07
N LEU A 181 2.88 -1.03 -10.32
CA LEU A 181 2.23 -0.36 -11.46
C LEU A 181 0.71 -0.29 -11.29
N GLY A 182 0.09 -1.33 -10.71
CA GLY A 182 -1.33 -1.32 -10.36
C GLY A 182 -1.66 -0.18 -9.40
N TYR A 183 -0.93 -0.04 -8.30
CA TYR A 183 -1.15 1.02 -7.32
C TYR A 183 -0.83 2.42 -7.85
N ILE A 184 0.23 2.60 -8.66
CA ILE A 184 0.51 3.88 -9.33
C ILE A 184 -0.67 4.25 -10.24
N ASN A 185 -1.18 3.31 -11.03
CA ASN A 185 -2.34 3.55 -11.90
C ASN A 185 -3.60 3.88 -11.09
N MET A 186 -3.85 3.21 -9.94
CA MET A 186 -4.94 3.55 -9.04
C MET A 186 -4.80 4.97 -8.51
N SER A 187 -3.61 5.37 -8.06
CA SER A 187 -3.37 6.70 -7.50
C SER A 187 -3.71 7.82 -8.49
N GLU A 188 -3.54 7.58 -9.76
CA GLU A 188 -3.80 8.52 -10.85
C GLU A 188 -5.19 8.36 -11.48
N GLY A 189 -6.02 7.45 -10.97
CA GLY A 189 -7.36 7.18 -11.49
C GLY A 189 -7.39 6.43 -12.83
N ARG A 190 -6.27 5.83 -13.24
CA ARG A 190 -6.18 4.95 -14.43
C ARG A 190 -6.64 3.53 -14.06
N PHE A 191 -7.90 3.40 -13.67
CA PHE A 191 -8.42 2.15 -13.07
C PHE A 191 -8.44 0.95 -14.01
N ALA A 192 -8.63 1.15 -15.32
CA ALA A 192 -8.60 0.07 -16.29
C ALA A 192 -7.19 -0.54 -16.40
N GLU A 193 -6.17 0.32 -16.44
CA GLU A 193 -4.77 -0.09 -16.44
C GLU A 193 -4.38 -0.75 -15.12
N ALA A 194 -4.86 -0.24 -13.99
CA ALA A 194 -4.66 -0.86 -12.68
C ALA A 194 -5.23 -2.29 -12.65
N GLU A 195 -6.45 -2.47 -13.12
CA GLU A 195 -7.10 -3.79 -13.18
C GLU A 195 -6.32 -4.77 -14.08
N GLU A 196 -5.81 -4.30 -15.22
CA GLU A 196 -4.93 -5.11 -16.08
C GLU A 196 -3.64 -5.53 -15.38
N ARG A 197 -3.00 -4.60 -14.65
CA ARG A 197 -1.76 -4.91 -13.91
C ARG A 197 -1.99 -5.93 -12.81
N PHE A 198 -3.01 -5.76 -11.98
CA PHE A 198 -3.35 -6.73 -10.93
C PHE A 198 -3.80 -8.09 -11.50
N LYS A 199 -4.53 -8.12 -12.61
CA LYS A 199 -4.88 -9.35 -13.31
C LYS A 199 -3.65 -10.06 -13.90
N SER A 200 -2.69 -9.30 -14.42
CA SER A 200 -1.41 -9.85 -14.90
C SER A 200 -0.62 -10.47 -13.75
N TYR A 201 -0.53 -9.77 -12.61
CA TYR A 201 0.04 -10.31 -11.38
C TYR A 201 -0.64 -11.62 -10.99
N ARG A 202 -1.96 -11.63 -10.88
CA ARG A 202 -2.73 -12.84 -10.54
C ARG A 202 -2.51 -13.99 -11.54
N PHE A 203 -2.38 -13.68 -12.84
CA PHE A 203 -2.11 -14.69 -13.85
C PHE A 203 -0.72 -15.33 -13.70
N ILE A 204 0.30 -14.54 -13.39
CA ILE A 204 1.68 -15.01 -13.20
C ILE A 204 1.83 -15.79 -11.88
N ALA A 205 1.08 -15.41 -10.87
CA ALA A 205 1.17 -15.95 -9.52
C ALA A 205 -0.23 -16.35 -8.97
N PRO A 206 -0.90 -17.34 -9.57
CA PRO A 206 -2.29 -17.67 -9.24
C PRO A 206 -2.49 -18.29 -7.85
N ASP A 207 -1.40 -18.73 -7.23
CA ASP A 207 -1.43 -19.34 -5.88
C ASP A 207 -1.22 -18.33 -4.75
N GLN A 208 -0.97 -17.06 -5.10
CA GLN A 208 -0.70 -16.02 -4.12
C GLN A 208 -1.98 -15.34 -3.64
N ALA A 209 -1.98 -14.94 -2.37
CA ALA A 209 -3.05 -14.15 -1.76
C ALA A 209 -3.04 -12.69 -2.27
N ASN A 210 -1.86 -12.06 -2.31
CA ASN A 210 -1.71 -10.64 -2.55
C ASN A 210 -2.39 -10.11 -3.85
N PRO A 211 -2.32 -10.76 -5.03
CA PRO A 211 -2.98 -10.21 -6.22
C PRO A 211 -4.51 -10.24 -6.14
N HIS A 212 -5.07 -11.10 -5.30
CA HIS A 212 -6.51 -11.09 -5.02
C HIS A 212 -6.86 -9.93 -4.10
N ASP A 213 -6.05 -9.67 -3.09
CA ASP A 213 -6.20 -8.55 -2.16
C ASP A 213 -6.12 -7.21 -2.89
N SER A 214 -5.07 -6.98 -3.70
CA SER A 214 -4.92 -5.75 -4.50
C SER A 214 -6.08 -5.52 -5.48
N LEU A 215 -6.66 -6.58 -6.06
CA LEU A 215 -7.90 -6.47 -6.85
C LEU A 215 -9.09 -6.07 -5.99
N GLY A 216 -9.19 -6.59 -4.77
CA GLY A 216 -10.24 -6.23 -3.82
C GLY A 216 -10.20 -4.74 -3.47
N GLU A 217 -9.02 -4.19 -3.21
CA GLU A 217 -8.83 -2.75 -2.95
C GLU A 217 -9.27 -1.89 -4.15
N LEU A 218 -8.87 -2.27 -5.37
CA LEU A 218 -9.34 -1.59 -6.57
C LEU A 218 -10.87 -1.63 -6.68
N TYR A 219 -11.49 -2.77 -6.37
CA TYR A 219 -12.94 -2.92 -6.45
C TYR A 219 -13.67 -2.09 -5.39
N ILE A 220 -13.10 -1.88 -4.19
CA ILE A 220 -13.60 -0.90 -3.22
C ILE A 220 -13.62 0.50 -3.83
N ALA A 221 -12.52 0.94 -4.43
CA ALA A 221 -12.44 2.27 -5.05
C ALA A 221 -13.50 2.47 -6.15
N LEU A 222 -13.86 1.38 -6.85
CA LEU A 222 -14.84 1.37 -7.95
C LEU A 222 -16.29 1.12 -7.49
N GLY A 223 -16.57 0.89 -6.19
CA GLY A 223 -17.89 0.52 -5.67
C GLY A 223 -18.35 -0.88 -6.10
N ARG A 224 -17.44 -1.73 -6.53
CA ARG A 224 -17.71 -3.13 -6.89
C ARG A 224 -17.60 -4.02 -5.64
N ASN A 225 -18.40 -3.67 -4.61
CA ASN A 225 -18.28 -4.20 -3.26
C ASN A 225 -18.35 -5.74 -3.20
N ARG A 226 -19.24 -6.37 -3.99
CA ARG A 226 -19.33 -7.83 -4.05
C ARG A 226 -18.05 -8.46 -4.61
N GLU A 227 -17.47 -7.87 -5.65
CA GLU A 227 -16.24 -8.38 -6.26
C GLU A 227 -15.03 -8.14 -5.36
N ALA A 228 -15.05 -7.06 -4.56
CA ALA A 228 -14.06 -6.81 -3.52
C ALA A 228 -14.11 -7.91 -2.45
N GLU A 229 -15.29 -8.20 -1.91
CA GLU A 229 -15.49 -9.25 -0.91
C GLU A 229 -15.06 -10.62 -1.43
N GLU A 230 -15.49 -11.01 -2.64
CA GLU A 230 -15.07 -12.26 -3.29
C GLU A 230 -13.54 -12.33 -3.46
N SER A 231 -12.88 -11.20 -3.70
CA SER A 231 -11.43 -11.11 -3.87
C SER A 231 -10.70 -11.29 -2.55
N PHE A 232 -11.13 -10.63 -1.47
CA PHE A 232 -10.55 -10.80 -0.13
C PHE A 232 -10.76 -12.21 0.41
N GLU A 233 -11.96 -12.79 0.25
CA GLU A 233 -12.21 -14.18 0.62
C GLU A 233 -11.31 -15.15 -0.16
N LYS A 234 -11.01 -14.84 -1.42
CA LYS A 234 -10.07 -15.63 -2.21
C LYS A 234 -8.63 -15.51 -1.73
N ALA A 235 -8.22 -14.32 -1.31
CA ALA A 235 -6.91 -14.11 -0.69
C ALA A 235 -6.76 -14.92 0.60
N ILE A 236 -7.77 -14.91 1.47
CA ILE A 236 -7.83 -15.71 2.70
C ILE A 236 -7.82 -17.22 2.42
N GLU A 237 -8.56 -17.68 1.37
CA GLU A 237 -8.51 -19.09 0.94
C GLU A 237 -7.10 -19.52 0.51
N LYS A 238 -6.37 -18.62 -0.19
CA LYS A 238 -5.00 -18.89 -0.64
C LYS A 238 -3.99 -18.93 0.50
N LYS A 239 -4.09 -17.99 1.44
CA LYS A 239 -3.22 -17.89 2.62
C LYS A 239 -4.04 -17.48 3.84
N PRO A 240 -4.44 -18.44 4.70
CA PRO A 240 -5.31 -18.16 5.86
C PRO A 240 -4.74 -17.17 6.88
N ASN A 241 -3.44 -16.94 6.90
CA ASN A 241 -2.77 -15.93 7.72
C ASN A 241 -2.34 -14.69 6.91
N PHE A 242 -3.02 -14.38 5.82
CA PHE A 242 -2.81 -13.15 5.05
C PHE A 242 -3.65 -12.02 5.65
N TRP A 243 -3.10 -11.36 6.66
CA TRP A 243 -3.79 -10.37 7.50
C TRP A 243 -4.39 -9.19 6.73
N PRO A 244 -3.76 -8.62 5.67
CA PRO A 244 -4.34 -7.51 4.91
C PRO A 244 -5.73 -7.81 4.37
N ALA A 245 -5.99 -9.04 3.89
CA ALA A 245 -7.31 -9.37 3.38
C ALA A 245 -8.42 -9.36 4.44
N TYR A 246 -8.10 -9.69 5.70
CA TYR A 246 -9.06 -9.53 6.80
C TYR A 246 -9.30 -8.06 7.13
N GLU A 247 -8.23 -7.25 7.14
CA GLU A 247 -8.33 -5.80 7.37
C GLU A 247 -9.24 -5.14 6.34
N HIS A 248 -9.02 -5.44 5.06
CA HIS A 248 -9.84 -4.90 3.98
C HIS A 248 -11.27 -5.43 4.00
N LEU A 249 -11.48 -6.69 4.39
CA LEU A 249 -12.81 -7.27 4.54
C LEU A 249 -13.59 -6.61 5.68
N VAL A 250 -12.95 -6.39 6.83
CA VAL A 250 -13.53 -5.64 7.96
C VAL A 250 -13.84 -4.21 7.54
N LEU A 251 -12.88 -3.52 6.90
CA LEU A 251 -13.05 -2.17 6.37
C LEU A 251 -14.28 -2.08 5.46
N LEU A 252 -14.40 -2.97 4.47
CA LEU A 252 -15.50 -3.01 3.52
C LEU A 252 -16.85 -3.21 4.21
N ARG A 253 -16.95 -4.18 5.13
CA ARG A 253 -18.19 -4.53 5.81
C ARG A 253 -18.62 -3.44 6.79
N SER A 254 -17.69 -2.91 7.60
CA SER A 254 -17.98 -1.80 8.52
C SER A 254 -18.46 -0.56 7.76
N TYR A 255 -17.84 -0.27 6.60
CA TYR A 255 -18.24 0.85 5.74
C TYR A 255 -19.65 0.68 5.18
N ASN A 256 -20.00 -0.54 4.77
CA ASN A 256 -21.35 -0.86 4.26
C ASN A 256 -22.37 -1.05 5.40
N GLY A 257 -22.00 -0.82 6.66
CA GLY A 257 -22.86 -0.96 7.83
C GLY A 257 -23.14 -2.40 8.26
N ASP A 258 -22.45 -3.38 7.67
CA ASP A 258 -22.51 -4.81 8.06
C ASP A 258 -21.55 -5.08 9.22
N LEU A 259 -21.87 -4.52 10.40
CA LEU A 259 -21.05 -4.67 11.60
C LEU A 259 -21.01 -6.12 12.09
N GLU A 260 -22.10 -6.89 11.94
CA GLU A 260 -22.12 -8.30 12.29
C GLU A 260 -21.17 -9.11 11.40
N GLY A 261 -21.15 -8.81 10.10
CA GLY A 261 -20.21 -9.41 9.18
C GLY A 261 -18.76 -9.01 9.45
N ALA A 262 -18.51 -7.77 9.86
CA ALA A 262 -17.18 -7.29 10.25
C ALA A 262 -16.68 -8.04 11.51
N ASP A 263 -17.50 -8.15 12.56
CA ASP A 263 -17.19 -8.93 13.76
C ASP A 263 -16.86 -10.40 13.42
N ALA A 264 -17.66 -11.02 12.55
CA ALA A 264 -17.40 -12.40 12.11
C ALA A 264 -16.05 -12.53 11.37
N ALA A 265 -15.63 -11.51 10.59
CA ALA A 265 -14.32 -11.50 9.95
C ALA A 265 -13.18 -11.36 10.98
N ILE A 266 -13.36 -10.54 12.02
CA ILE A 266 -12.40 -10.38 13.11
C ILE A 266 -12.24 -11.69 13.89
N GLU A 267 -13.35 -12.38 14.24
CA GLU A 267 -13.31 -13.68 14.88
C GLU A 267 -12.56 -14.73 14.05
N ARG A 268 -12.76 -14.74 12.73
CA ARG A 268 -12.04 -15.62 11.81
C ARG A 268 -10.55 -15.31 11.78
N ALA A 269 -10.17 -14.04 11.76
CA ALA A 269 -8.77 -13.59 11.79
C ALA A 269 -8.08 -14.04 13.09
N GLN A 270 -8.76 -13.86 14.23
CA GLN A 270 -8.28 -14.33 15.52
C GLN A 270 -8.10 -15.86 15.56
N ALA A 271 -9.08 -16.60 15.04
CA ALA A 271 -9.01 -18.06 14.94
C ALA A 271 -7.89 -18.55 14.01
N ALA A 272 -7.52 -17.75 12.99
CA ALA A 272 -6.41 -18.01 12.09
C ALA A 272 -5.04 -17.65 12.71
N GLY A 273 -5.00 -17.09 13.93
CA GLY A 273 -3.77 -16.74 14.64
C GLY A 273 -3.27 -15.31 14.41
N MET A 274 -4.13 -14.39 13.99
CA MET A 274 -3.77 -12.97 13.91
C MET A 274 -3.27 -12.46 15.27
N PRO A 275 -2.15 -11.72 15.33
CA PRO A 275 -1.64 -11.17 16.57
C PRO A 275 -2.68 -10.31 17.31
N GLU A 276 -2.68 -10.37 18.62
CA GLU A 276 -3.71 -9.74 19.47
C GLU A 276 -3.82 -8.22 19.25
N ASP A 277 -2.69 -7.53 19.02
CA ASP A 277 -2.69 -6.08 18.77
C ASP A 277 -3.36 -5.72 17.44
N TYR A 278 -3.23 -6.55 16.41
CA TYR A 278 -3.96 -6.38 15.14
C TYR A 278 -5.46 -6.60 15.33
N VAL A 279 -5.84 -7.69 16.03
CA VAL A 279 -7.25 -7.96 16.35
C VAL A 279 -7.89 -6.79 17.11
N LYS A 280 -7.19 -6.23 18.09
CA LYS A 280 -7.63 -5.03 18.83
C LYS A 280 -7.80 -3.85 17.88
N GLY A 281 -6.86 -3.62 16.96
CA GLY A 281 -6.93 -2.56 15.96
C GLY A 281 -8.19 -2.66 15.11
N LEU A 282 -8.48 -3.84 14.56
CA LEU A 282 -9.67 -4.09 13.76
C LEU A 282 -10.97 -3.91 14.56
N THR A 283 -11.02 -4.43 15.78
CA THR A 283 -12.18 -4.27 16.67
C THR A 283 -12.45 -2.80 16.97
N CYS A 284 -11.39 -2.01 17.20
CA CYS A 284 -11.56 -0.58 17.44
C CYS A 284 -12.02 0.17 16.20
N HIS A 285 -11.49 -0.18 15.02
CA HIS A 285 -11.94 0.37 13.75
C HIS A 285 -13.45 0.13 13.54
N ASP A 286 -13.89 -1.12 13.69
CA ASP A 286 -15.30 -1.48 13.55
C ASP A 286 -16.19 -0.73 14.57
N ARG A 287 -15.77 -0.60 15.84
CA ARG A 287 -16.48 0.17 16.85
C ARG A 287 -16.59 1.65 16.48
N PHE A 288 -15.54 2.30 15.98
CA PHE A 288 -15.59 3.67 15.51
C PHE A 288 -16.61 3.83 14.38
N MET A 289 -16.64 2.89 13.43
CA MET A 289 -17.59 2.91 12.33
C MET A 289 -19.02 2.73 12.81
N GLY A 290 -19.28 1.80 13.71
CA GLY A 290 -20.60 1.59 14.32
C GLY A 290 -21.12 2.84 15.02
N LEU A 291 -20.28 3.50 15.81
CA LEU A 291 -20.61 4.75 16.50
C LEU A 291 -20.86 5.90 15.52
N ARG A 292 -20.05 6.01 14.46
CA ARG A 292 -20.26 6.99 13.39
C ARG A 292 -21.60 6.78 12.69
N ASN A 293 -21.93 5.54 12.34
CA ASN A 293 -23.17 5.22 11.62
C ASN A 293 -24.42 5.51 12.46
N THR A 294 -24.31 5.54 13.77
CA THR A 294 -25.39 5.92 14.70
C THR A 294 -25.29 7.37 15.20
N ALA A 295 -24.34 8.16 14.65
CA ALA A 295 -24.05 9.53 15.09
C ALA A 295 -23.80 9.65 16.62
N SER A 296 -23.21 8.63 17.20
CA SER A 296 -22.85 8.57 18.64
C SER A 296 -21.56 9.33 18.94
N TRP A 297 -21.55 10.63 18.64
CA TRP A 297 -20.33 11.46 18.63
C TRP A 297 -19.62 11.53 19.99
N ARG A 298 -20.35 11.50 21.10
CA ARG A 298 -19.75 11.51 22.46
C ARG A 298 -19.01 10.21 22.75
N GLU A 299 -19.63 9.09 22.39
CA GLU A 299 -19.02 7.77 22.54
C GLU A 299 -17.76 7.61 21.67
N ILE A 300 -17.68 8.30 20.51
CA ILE A 300 -16.45 8.36 19.70
C ILE A 300 -15.34 9.07 20.49
N LEU A 301 -15.62 10.21 21.14
CA LEU A 301 -14.61 10.90 21.95
C LEU A 301 -14.15 10.04 23.13
N GLU A 302 -15.08 9.37 23.83
CA GLU A 302 -14.76 8.47 24.92
C GLU A 302 -13.92 7.27 24.46
N LEU A 303 -14.24 6.70 23.29
CA LEU A 303 -13.47 5.60 22.70
C LEU A 303 -12.05 6.04 22.32
N ALA A 304 -11.89 7.27 21.80
CA ALA A 304 -10.60 7.83 21.44
C ALA A 304 -9.69 8.13 22.64
N GLU A 305 -10.26 8.33 23.83
CA GLU A 305 -9.49 8.46 25.07
C GLU A 305 -9.02 7.11 25.64
N ASN A 306 -9.59 6.01 25.14
CA ASN A 306 -9.18 4.67 25.55
C ASN A 306 -7.87 4.26 24.84
N SER A 307 -6.79 4.16 25.62
CA SER A 307 -5.46 3.79 25.12
C SER A 307 -5.40 2.41 24.45
N GLU A 308 -6.39 1.55 24.66
CA GLU A 308 -6.49 0.26 23.98
C GLU A 308 -6.92 0.39 22.53
N CYS A 309 -7.65 1.46 22.18
CA CYS A 309 -8.14 1.72 20.82
C CYS A 309 -7.32 2.76 20.04
N VAL A 310 -6.38 3.45 20.68
CA VAL A 310 -5.47 4.40 20.01
C VAL A 310 -4.08 3.80 20.01
N THR A 311 -3.84 2.84 19.14
CA THR A 311 -2.55 2.20 18.91
C THR A 311 -1.78 2.95 17.82
N LYS A 312 -0.51 2.59 17.62
CA LYS A 312 0.32 3.15 16.54
C LYS A 312 -0.34 2.98 15.16
N ASP A 313 -1.03 1.87 14.94
CA ASP A 313 -1.61 1.50 13.64
C ASP A 313 -3.00 2.13 13.42
N THR A 314 -3.77 2.38 14.51
CA THR A 314 -5.11 2.98 14.43
C THR A 314 -5.13 4.49 14.64
N VAL A 315 -4.01 5.11 15.03
CA VAL A 315 -3.95 6.51 15.47
C VAL A 315 -4.50 7.50 14.44
N ASN A 316 -4.23 7.30 13.17
CA ASN A 316 -4.67 8.23 12.11
C ASN A 316 -6.19 8.16 11.91
N TYR A 317 -6.73 6.96 11.87
CA TYR A 317 -8.17 6.75 11.75
C TYR A 317 -8.91 7.28 13.00
N ALA A 318 -8.43 6.93 14.19
CA ALA A 318 -8.98 7.42 15.45
C ALA A 318 -8.97 8.96 15.50
N LYS A 319 -7.89 9.61 15.08
CA LYS A 319 -7.81 11.08 15.00
C LYS A 319 -8.85 11.67 14.05
N THR A 320 -9.02 11.09 12.87
CA THR A 320 -10.05 11.55 11.89
C THR A 320 -11.45 11.42 12.46
N MET A 321 -11.79 10.30 13.09
CA MET A 321 -13.09 10.10 13.73
C MET A 321 -13.31 11.03 14.93
N THR A 322 -12.27 11.26 15.73
CA THR A 322 -12.30 12.20 16.87
C THR A 322 -12.51 13.63 16.40
N HIS A 323 -11.81 14.04 15.34
CA HIS A 323 -11.99 15.36 14.72
C HIS A 323 -13.43 15.57 14.25
N LEU A 324 -13.99 14.62 13.49
CA LEU A 324 -15.36 14.69 13.03
C LEU A 324 -16.34 14.80 14.21
N ALA A 325 -16.18 13.97 15.24
CA ALA A 325 -17.02 13.99 16.43
C ALA A 325 -16.92 15.31 17.19
N ALA A 326 -15.71 15.88 17.33
CA ALA A 326 -15.50 17.19 17.93
C ALA A 326 -16.23 18.29 17.13
N CYS A 327 -16.12 18.28 15.82
CA CYS A 327 -16.80 19.22 14.93
C CYS A 327 -18.32 19.12 15.04
N GLU A 328 -18.88 17.92 15.04
CA GLU A 328 -20.34 17.68 15.18
C GLU A 328 -20.90 18.12 16.55
N LEU A 329 -20.07 18.05 17.59
CA LEU A 329 -20.42 18.52 18.93
C LEU A 329 -20.14 20.02 19.17
N GLY A 330 -19.51 20.69 18.21
CA GLY A 330 -19.10 22.09 18.32
C GLY A 330 -17.89 22.33 19.23
N ASP A 331 -17.14 21.28 19.52
CA ASP A 331 -15.87 21.38 20.29
C ASP A 331 -14.71 21.77 19.35
N TRP A 332 -14.72 23.03 18.96
CA TRP A 332 -13.75 23.58 18.01
C TRP A 332 -12.31 23.59 18.54
N ASP A 333 -12.14 23.62 19.86
CA ASP A 333 -10.80 23.58 20.46
C ASP A 333 -10.17 22.21 20.29
N LYS A 334 -10.97 21.15 20.52
CA LYS A 334 -10.50 19.78 20.30
C LYS A 334 -10.24 19.49 18.82
N ALA A 335 -11.08 20.00 17.91
CA ALA A 335 -10.85 19.87 16.48
C ALA A 335 -9.51 20.51 16.06
N ARG A 336 -9.26 21.76 16.49
CA ARG A 336 -7.99 22.46 16.21
C ARG A 336 -6.76 21.78 16.83
N GLU A 337 -6.89 21.18 18.01
CA GLU A 337 -5.79 20.39 18.63
C GLU A 337 -5.35 19.25 17.69
N ILE A 338 -6.31 18.55 17.08
CA ILE A 338 -6.03 17.44 16.17
C ILE A 338 -5.40 17.94 14.86
N GLU A 339 -5.93 19.03 14.30
CA GLU A 339 -5.37 19.70 13.11
C GLU A 339 -3.92 20.11 13.35
N SER A 340 -3.62 20.79 14.45
CA SER A 340 -2.25 21.22 14.82
C SER A 340 -1.31 20.03 15.01
N SER A 341 -1.79 18.95 15.62
CA SER A 341 -0.97 17.71 15.75
C SER A 341 -0.63 17.09 14.38
N ALA A 342 -1.50 17.21 13.40
CA ALA A 342 -1.24 16.73 12.04
C ALA A 342 -0.28 17.66 11.28
N GLU A 343 -0.41 19.00 11.47
CA GLU A 343 0.52 20.01 10.94
C GLU A 343 1.93 19.84 11.49
N GLU A 344 2.07 19.57 12.80
CA GLU A 344 3.36 19.27 13.42
C GLU A 344 4.00 18.02 12.83
N MET A 345 3.21 16.98 12.55
CA MET A 345 3.69 15.75 11.90
C MET A 345 4.17 16.05 10.48
N LEU A 346 3.42 16.83 9.70
CA LEU A 346 3.79 17.24 8.35
C LEU A 346 5.12 18.02 8.36
N ALA A 347 5.24 19.03 9.22
CA ALA A 347 6.46 19.81 9.36
C ALA A 347 7.68 18.94 9.75
N SER A 348 7.48 17.96 10.63
CA SER A 348 8.54 17.01 11.01
C SER A 348 8.99 16.12 9.85
N LEU A 349 8.07 15.72 8.95
CA LEU A 349 8.42 14.94 7.76
C LEU A 349 9.20 15.79 6.77
N GLU A 350 8.77 17.03 6.52
CA GLU A 350 9.46 17.98 5.64
C GLU A 350 10.87 18.32 6.15
N GLU A 351 11.02 18.54 7.46
CA GLU A 351 12.34 18.77 8.09
C GLU A 351 13.29 17.58 7.91
N LYS A 352 12.76 16.36 7.88
CA LYS A 352 13.53 15.14 7.61
C LYS A 352 13.78 14.89 6.12
N GLY A 353 13.36 15.82 5.24
CA GLY A 353 13.58 15.74 3.80
C GLY A 353 12.57 14.84 3.05
N TYR A 354 11.50 14.41 3.70
CA TYR A 354 10.43 13.72 2.99
C TYR A 354 9.70 14.69 2.06
N SER A 355 9.32 14.22 0.90
CA SER A 355 8.64 15.00 -0.14
C SER A 355 7.77 14.06 -0.99
N GLY A 356 7.20 14.59 -2.08
CA GLY A 356 6.41 13.81 -3.02
C GLY A 356 5.02 13.45 -2.50
N ARG A 357 4.43 12.42 -3.09
CA ARG A 357 3.01 12.08 -2.92
C ARG A 357 2.58 11.84 -1.47
N ASN A 358 3.45 11.27 -0.65
CA ASN A 358 3.13 10.97 0.76
C ASN A 358 2.92 12.26 1.58
N VAL A 359 3.76 13.27 1.35
CA VAL A 359 3.66 14.59 1.99
C VAL A 359 2.43 15.33 1.45
N GLU A 360 2.20 15.29 0.14
CA GLU A 360 1.01 15.86 -0.50
C GLU A 360 -0.29 15.27 0.05
N MET A 361 -0.35 13.95 0.23
CA MET A 361 -1.53 13.27 0.80
C MET A 361 -1.78 13.67 2.25
N LEU A 362 -0.74 13.81 3.09
CA LEU A 362 -0.91 14.26 4.46
C LEU A 362 -1.37 15.73 4.52
N SER A 363 -0.79 16.60 3.69
CA SER A 363 -1.24 17.99 3.55
C SER A 363 -2.73 18.05 3.14
N ALA A 364 -3.11 17.26 2.14
CA ALA A 364 -4.50 17.18 1.69
C ALA A 364 -5.45 16.63 2.77
N ALA A 365 -4.99 15.70 3.60
CA ALA A 365 -5.77 15.21 4.73
C ALA A 365 -6.00 16.31 5.78
N ILE A 366 -5.00 17.15 6.04
CA ILE A 366 -5.12 18.31 6.94
C ILE A 366 -6.15 19.31 6.38
N ASP A 367 -6.05 19.63 5.09
CA ASP A 367 -7.01 20.53 4.42
C ASP A 367 -8.45 19.98 4.49
N HIS A 368 -8.62 18.68 4.36
CA HIS A 368 -9.93 18.04 4.56
C HIS A 368 -10.46 18.27 5.98
N LEU A 369 -9.65 18.03 7.02
CA LEU A 369 -10.06 18.21 8.41
C LEU A 369 -10.47 19.68 8.66
N GLN A 370 -9.65 20.64 8.27
CA GLN A 370 -9.94 22.05 8.40
C GLN A 370 -11.16 22.46 7.60
N GLY A 371 -11.30 21.96 6.37
CA GLY A 371 -12.46 22.20 5.51
C GLY A 371 -13.77 21.71 6.11
N VAL A 372 -13.78 20.51 6.73
CA VAL A 372 -14.95 19.99 7.47
C VAL A 372 -15.32 20.88 8.64
N ARG A 373 -14.36 21.30 9.45
CA ARG A 373 -14.61 22.20 10.58
C ARG A 373 -15.20 23.54 10.12
N LEU A 374 -14.61 24.18 9.11
CA LEU A 374 -15.07 25.46 8.59
C LEU A 374 -16.48 25.34 7.96
N ALA A 375 -16.76 24.24 7.25
CA ALA A 375 -18.10 23.99 6.70
C ALA A 375 -19.16 23.94 7.80
N LEU A 376 -18.89 23.24 8.91
CA LEU A 376 -19.78 23.13 10.06
C LEU A 376 -19.86 24.46 10.87
N GLN A 377 -18.86 25.31 10.78
CA GLN A 377 -18.88 26.68 11.33
C GLN A 377 -19.66 27.68 10.46
N GLY A 378 -19.97 27.30 9.19
CA GLY A 378 -20.67 28.13 8.23
C GLY A 378 -19.75 29.02 7.38
N ASP A 379 -18.44 28.82 7.45
CA ASP A 379 -17.48 29.51 6.58
C ASP A 379 -17.27 28.72 5.28
N TYR A 380 -18.28 28.76 4.41
CA TYR A 380 -18.34 27.94 3.20
C TYR A 380 -17.26 28.29 2.17
N GLY A 381 -16.87 29.56 2.05
CA GLY A 381 -15.88 30.01 1.06
C GLY A 381 -14.48 29.45 1.33
N GLU A 382 -14.01 29.51 2.58
CA GLU A 382 -12.72 28.96 2.97
C GLU A 382 -12.78 27.43 3.00
N ALA A 383 -13.87 26.83 3.49
CA ALA A 383 -14.09 25.40 3.49
C ALA A 383 -14.01 24.82 2.07
N GLU A 384 -14.66 25.46 1.07
CA GLU A 384 -14.62 25.03 -0.32
C GLU A 384 -13.17 25.03 -0.86
N THR A 385 -12.43 26.08 -0.57
CA THR A 385 -11.02 26.21 -1.02
C THR A 385 -10.18 25.04 -0.51
N LEU A 386 -10.27 24.74 0.80
CA LEU A 386 -9.53 23.64 1.42
C LEU A 386 -9.99 22.27 0.92
N LEU A 387 -11.29 22.01 0.81
CA LEU A 387 -11.80 20.73 0.33
C LEU A 387 -11.44 20.47 -1.14
N ARG A 388 -11.32 21.50 -1.98
CA ARG A 388 -10.83 21.39 -3.36
C ARG A 388 -9.35 21.05 -3.38
N HIS A 389 -8.52 21.73 -2.57
CA HIS A 389 -7.11 21.41 -2.46
C HIS A 389 -6.91 19.99 -1.91
N ALA A 390 -7.70 19.58 -0.93
CA ALA A 390 -7.74 18.20 -0.46
C ALA A 390 -8.08 17.21 -1.59
N ASP A 391 -9.05 17.52 -2.47
CA ASP A 391 -9.37 16.64 -3.60
C ASP A 391 -8.23 16.47 -4.60
N GLU A 392 -7.40 17.49 -4.79
CA GLU A 392 -6.22 17.43 -5.66
C GLU A 392 -5.12 16.52 -5.07
N GLY A 393 -4.85 16.63 -3.77
CA GLY A 393 -3.78 15.88 -3.10
C GLY A 393 -4.16 14.46 -2.68
N LEU A 394 -5.42 14.17 -2.36
CA LEU A 394 -5.89 12.82 -2.03
C LEU A 394 -5.87 11.90 -3.28
N THR A 395 -5.61 10.61 -3.06
CA THR A 395 -5.49 9.63 -4.15
C THR A 395 -6.36 8.39 -3.90
N TYR A 396 -6.35 7.48 -4.87
CA TYR A 396 -7.02 6.17 -4.77
C TYR A 396 -6.01 5.03 -4.55
N ILE A 397 -4.81 5.32 -4.06
CA ILE A 397 -3.68 4.37 -4.06
C ILE A 397 -3.96 3.05 -3.31
N GLU A 398 -4.86 3.08 -2.35
CA GLU A 398 -5.27 1.93 -1.55
C GLU A 398 -6.72 2.10 -1.08
N ALA A 399 -7.32 1.05 -0.53
CA ALA A 399 -8.74 1.06 -0.13
C ALA A 399 -9.08 2.22 0.82
N GLY A 400 -8.29 2.42 1.89
CA GLY A 400 -8.52 3.49 2.86
C GLY A 400 -8.42 4.88 2.25
N SER A 401 -7.40 5.13 1.43
CA SER A 401 -7.21 6.41 0.73
C SER A 401 -8.32 6.67 -0.29
N ALA A 402 -8.76 5.62 -1.01
CA ALA A 402 -9.86 5.72 -1.96
C ALA A 402 -11.17 6.14 -1.27
N ILE A 403 -11.50 5.50 -0.15
CA ILE A 403 -12.66 5.84 0.68
C ILE A 403 -12.54 7.28 1.17
N PHE A 404 -11.37 7.69 1.65
CA PHE A 404 -11.17 9.04 2.17
C PHE A 404 -11.33 10.12 1.08
N LYS A 405 -10.82 9.86 -0.13
CA LYS A 405 -11.05 10.76 -1.28
C LYS A 405 -12.52 10.86 -1.67
N LEU A 406 -13.24 9.76 -1.70
CA LEU A 406 -14.68 9.73 -1.95
C LEU A 406 -15.44 10.51 -0.86
N TYR A 407 -15.04 10.34 0.40
CA TYR A 407 -15.62 11.07 1.52
C TYR A 407 -15.39 12.59 1.37
N ASN A 408 -14.16 13.03 1.08
CA ASN A 408 -13.86 14.45 0.83
C ASN A 408 -14.75 15.04 -0.28
N ARG A 409 -14.89 14.34 -1.40
CA ARG A 409 -15.74 14.76 -2.51
C ARG A 409 -17.21 14.84 -2.14
N THR A 410 -17.66 13.96 -1.27
CA THR A 410 -19.03 13.96 -0.78
C THR A 410 -19.31 15.20 0.08
N VAL A 411 -18.38 15.51 1.00
CA VAL A 411 -18.45 16.73 1.82
C VAL A 411 -18.44 17.98 0.94
N LEU A 412 -17.56 18.03 -0.06
CA LEU A 412 -17.49 19.14 -1.01
C LEU A 412 -18.80 19.27 -1.80
N ALA A 413 -19.39 18.18 -2.26
CA ALA A 413 -20.65 18.20 -2.98
C ALA A 413 -21.81 18.70 -2.10
N GLU A 414 -21.88 18.27 -0.84
CA GLU A 414 -22.86 18.76 0.14
C GLU A 414 -22.68 20.26 0.40
N LEU A 415 -21.45 20.73 0.60
CA LEU A 415 -21.12 22.13 0.78
C LEU A 415 -21.59 22.97 -0.41
N LEU A 416 -21.27 22.55 -1.63
CA LEU A 416 -21.69 23.24 -2.85
C LEU A 416 -23.22 23.31 -2.99
N LEU A 417 -23.94 22.24 -2.62
CA LEU A 417 -25.42 22.25 -2.59
C LEU A 417 -25.95 23.20 -1.53
N ALA A 418 -25.35 23.25 -0.35
CA ALA A 418 -25.74 24.15 0.74
C ALA A 418 -25.50 25.62 0.36
N ASP A 419 -24.42 25.90 -0.37
CA ASP A 419 -24.09 27.25 -0.88
C ASP A 419 -24.88 27.64 -2.15
N GLY A 420 -25.68 26.74 -2.70
CA GLY A 420 -26.51 27.02 -3.91
C GLY A 420 -25.75 26.84 -5.23
N GLN A 421 -24.58 26.24 -5.23
CA GLN A 421 -23.75 25.96 -6.41
C GLN A 421 -24.16 24.61 -7.07
N ASP A 422 -25.47 24.44 -7.32
CA ASP A 422 -26.07 23.16 -7.74
C ASP A 422 -25.42 22.54 -8.99
N THR A 423 -25.08 23.40 -9.97
CA THR A 423 -24.48 22.92 -11.24
C THR A 423 -23.13 22.26 -11.00
N GLU A 424 -22.31 22.84 -10.15
CA GLU A 424 -20.97 22.33 -9.86
C GLU A 424 -21.03 21.08 -8.99
N ALA A 425 -21.89 21.08 -7.97
CA ALA A 425 -22.18 19.90 -7.16
C ALA A 425 -22.60 18.70 -8.02
N HIS A 426 -23.54 18.90 -8.94
CA HIS A 426 -23.98 17.83 -9.84
C HIS A 426 -22.89 17.39 -10.81
N SER A 427 -22.02 18.30 -11.27
CA SER A 427 -20.85 17.95 -12.09
C SER A 427 -19.85 17.07 -11.31
N LEU A 428 -19.57 17.42 -10.05
CA LEU A 428 -18.72 16.62 -9.16
C LEU A 428 -19.32 15.24 -8.92
N LEU A 429 -20.61 15.16 -8.58
CA LEU A 429 -21.32 13.89 -8.37
C LEU A 429 -21.34 13.02 -9.64
N ALA A 430 -21.45 13.62 -10.84
CA ALA A 430 -21.38 12.87 -12.09
C ALA A 430 -19.98 12.27 -12.32
N LYS A 431 -18.91 12.99 -12.00
CA LYS A 431 -17.54 12.45 -12.03
C LYS A 431 -17.35 11.31 -11.01
N MET A 432 -17.86 11.49 -9.78
CA MET A 432 -17.81 10.44 -8.75
C MET A 432 -18.56 9.19 -9.20
N ARG A 433 -19.76 9.35 -9.78
CA ARG A 433 -20.56 8.23 -10.31
C ARG A 433 -19.84 7.47 -11.42
N GLY A 434 -19.02 8.15 -12.21
CA GLY A 434 -18.15 7.51 -13.22
C GLY A 434 -17.10 6.59 -12.62
N VAL A 435 -16.72 6.81 -11.36
CA VAL A 435 -15.74 5.99 -10.63
C VAL A 435 -16.45 4.97 -9.74
N ASN A 436 -17.30 5.45 -8.83
CA ASN A 436 -17.98 4.64 -7.82
C ASN A 436 -19.50 5.00 -7.82
N PRO A 437 -20.31 4.30 -8.60
CA PRO A 437 -21.75 4.59 -8.68
C PRO A 437 -22.49 4.24 -7.38
N GLU A 438 -22.10 3.17 -6.67
CA GLU A 438 -22.77 2.76 -5.43
C GLU A 438 -22.63 3.82 -4.33
N TRP A 439 -21.45 4.40 -4.18
CA TRP A 439 -21.20 5.48 -3.23
C TRP A 439 -22.10 6.69 -3.47
N VAL A 440 -22.24 7.10 -4.73
CA VAL A 440 -23.09 8.27 -5.09
C VAL A 440 -24.57 7.95 -4.88
N GLU A 441 -25.01 6.72 -5.14
CA GLU A 441 -26.39 6.30 -4.90
C GLU A 441 -26.71 6.32 -3.40
N GLU A 442 -25.81 5.84 -2.55
CA GLU A 442 -25.96 5.90 -1.10
C GLU A 442 -26.05 7.35 -0.60
N PHE A 443 -25.16 8.23 -1.06
CA PHE A 443 -25.23 9.66 -0.73
C PHE A 443 -26.54 10.31 -1.19
N GLN A 444 -27.05 9.95 -2.37
CA GLN A 444 -28.37 10.43 -2.83
C GLN A 444 -29.51 9.91 -1.95
N ASN A 445 -29.45 8.65 -1.53
CA ASN A 445 -30.44 8.05 -0.64
C ASN A 445 -30.45 8.69 0.76
N SER A 446 -29.31 9.20 1.23
CA SER A 446 -29.22 10.02 2.46
C SER A 446 -29.81 11.44 2.31
N GLY A 447 -30.29 11.81 1.12
CA GLY A 447 -30.79 13.15 0.82
C GLY A 447 -29.67 14.17 0.60
N PHE A 448 -28.51 13.74 0.14
CA PHE A 448 -27.29 14.54 -0.02
C PHE A 448 -26.75 15.14 1.29
N LYS A 449 -26.90 14.39 2.38
CA LYS A 449 -26.45 14.82 3.71
C LYS A 449 -25.39 13.89 4.23
N MET A 450 -24.18 14.42 4.41
CA MET A 450 -23.07 13.77 5.09
C MET A 450 -22.79 14.48 6.43
N LEU A 451 -22.72 15.79 6.40
CA LEU A 451 -22.55 16.68 7.56
C LEU A 451 -23.84 17.36 8.00
N GLY A 452 -24.95 17.18 7.26
CA GLY A 452 -26.22 17.81 7.55
C GLY A 452 -26.26 19.32 7.28
N LEU A 453 -25.45 19.82 6.36
CA LEU A 453 -25.43 21.23 5.99
C LEU A 453 -26.76 21.67 5.40
N GLU A 454 -27.31 22.81 5.87
CA GLU A 454 -28.60 23.34 5.40
C GLU A 454 -28.39 24.48 4.41
N ARG A 455 -29.25 24.51 3.38
CA ARG A 455 -29.23 25.49 2.31
C ARG A 455 -29.49 26.91 2.85
N GLY A 456 -28.55 27.84 2.59
CA GLY A 456 -28.73 29.25 2.92
C GLY A 456 -28.44 29.65 4.37
N GLN A 457 -27.85 28.77 5.16
CA GLN A 457 -27.34 29.13 6.49
C GLN A 457 -26.00 29.85 6.43
N HIS A 458 -25.87 30.91 5.66
CA HIS A 458 -24.80 31.86 5.88
C HIS A 458 -25.00 32.51 7.26
N ARG A 459 -24.34 31.99 8.28
CA ARG A 459 -24.18 32.72 9.54
C ARG A 459 -23.18 33.83 9.27
N GLY A 460 -23.68 35.05 9.02
CA GLY A 460 -22.91 36.26 8.85
C GLY A 460 -22.15 36.68 10.11
#